data_1ad5d8a9730a78518436d8d176bf7e02
#
_entry.id   1ad5d8a9730a78518436d8d176bf7e02
#
_cell.length_a   1.000
_cell.length_b   1.000
_cell.length_c   1.000
_cell.angle_alpha   90.00
_cell.angle_beta   90.00
_cell.angle_gamma   90.00
#
_symmetry.space_group_name_H-M   'P 1'
#
loop_
_entity.id
_entity.type
_entity.pdbx_description
1 polymer ?
#
loop_
_entity_poly.entity_id
_entity_poly.type
_entity_poly.pdbx_seq_one_letter_code
_entity_poly.pdbx_strand_id
1 'polypeptide(L)'
;MFKQINHSFAAKLNIYLISSAFLLWGIGFCLFYHYSSRAIEHQAYLKIDESAEKINLKVTRLLRTIEKIPENLSWIIPSYVTHADSIYAITRQVVLNNYEIFGCAIAFEPYYFPDKGYYFAPYSYMSGDSVVTTQIDPKYDYYQKNWYRISKERNVSRWSRPYHELSSNDILTSTYSVPLRDPQNNVIGIFSVDLSLNWLTELIDSVKPYEDSYSIIVNREGRYILHPGNDFFTDLDKDILHEAEILQDTNASKLAHLM
;
A
#
# COMPACT_ATOMS: atom_id res chain seq x y z
N MET A 1 24.44 -10.22 -66.06
CA MET A 1 23.06 -9.75 -66.30
C MET A 1 22.84 -8.25 -66.02
N PHE A 2 23.65 -7.60 -65.19
CA PHE A 2 23.49 -6.18 -64.80
C PHE A 2 24.10 -5.15 -65.78
N LYS A 3 24.89 -5.56 -66.79
CA LYS A 3 25.61 -4.64 -67.66
C LYS A 3 24.80 -4.09 -68.86
N GLN A 4 23.62 -4.69 -69.16
CA GLN A 4 22.78 -4.25 -70.32
C GLN A 4 21.67 -3.21 -69.95
N ILE A 5 21.42 -3.00 -68.67
CA ILE A 5 20.35 -2.10 -68.25
C ILE A 5 20.74 -0.61 -68.43
N ASN A 6 22.04 -0.31 -68.56
CA ASN A 6 22.54 1.07 -68.64
C ASN A 6 22.32 1.81 -69.99
N HIS A 7 21.80 1.13 -71.01
CA HIS A 7 21.68 1.73 -72.35
C HIS A 7 20.26 2.07 -72.77
N SER A 8 19.21 1.62 -72.08
CA SER A 8 17.83 1.96 -72.45
C SER A 8 17.32 3.17 -71.65
N PHE A 9 16.85 4.21 -72.31
CA PHE A 9 16.21 5.37 -71.71
C PHE A 9 15.04 5.00 -70.82
N ALA A 10 14.21 4.07 -71.24
CA ALA A 10 13.08 3.52 -70.49
C ALA A 10 13.52 2.84 -69.19
N ALA A 11 14.63 2.07 -69.23
CA ALA A 11 15.15 1.40 -68.00
C ALA A 11 15.65 2.43 -66.97
N LYS A 12 16.33 3.50 -67.40
CA LYS A 12 16.76 4.58 -66.50
C LYS A 12 15.56 5.31 -65.87
N LEU A 13 14.54 5.61 -66.67
CA LEU A 13 13.33 6.28 -66.20
C LEU A 13 12.60 5.43 -65.17
N ASN A 14 12.45 4.12 -65.40
CA ASN A 14 11.82 3.21 -64.44
C ASN A 14 12.61 3.13 -63.15
N ILE A 15 13.94 3.09 -63.19
CA ILE A 15 14.77 3.06 -61.98
C ILE A 15 14.56 4.36 -61.19
N TYR A 16 14.52 5.51 -61.81
CA TYR A 16 14.27 6.80 -61.11
C TYR A 16 12.86 6.85 -60.52
N LEU A 17 11.84 6.38 -61.22
CA LEU A 17 10.47 6.32 -60.72
C LEU A 17 10.35 5.38 -59.52
N ILE A 18 10.93 4.19 -59.63
CA ILE A 18 10.92 3.23 -58.52
C ILE A 18 11.70 3.74 -57.32
N SER A 19 12.90 4.30 -57.52
CA SER A 19 13.72 4.85 -56.42
C SER A 19 13.05 6.03 -55.75
N SER A 20 12.41 6.94 -56.53
CA SER A 20 11.65 8.07 -55.94
C SER A 20 10.42 7.59 -55.12
N ALA A 21 9.71 6.56 -55.64
CA ALA A 21 8.59 5.97 -54.89
C ALA A 21 9.04 5.34 -53.56
N PHE A 22 10.16 4.58 -53.60
CA PHE A 22 10.73 4.00 -52.36
C PHE A 22 11.20 5.08 -51.39
N LEU A 23 11.80 6.20 -51.87
CA LEU A 23 12.24 7.28 -51.02
C LEU A 23 11.04 7.96 -50.35
N LEU A 24 9.97 8.26 -51.10
CA LEU A 24 8.74 8.85 -50.58
C LEU A 24 8.08 7.91 -49.56
N TRP A 25 8.03 6.60 -49.87
CA TRP A 25 7.48 5.61 -48.97
C TRP A 25 8.30 5.49 -47.67
N GLY A 26 9.64 5.49 -47.77
CA GLY A 26 10.55 5.52 -46.61
C GLY A 26 10.36 6.73 -45.71
N ILE A 27 10.26 7.95 -46.32
CA ILE A 27 9.97 9.18 -45.54
C ILE A 27 8.60 9.08 -44.88
N GLY A 28 7.56 8.63 -45.61
CA GLY A 28 6.22 8.46 -45.04
C GLY A 28 6.21 7.46 -43.87
N PHE A 29 6.93 6.33 -44.01
CA PHE A 29 7.05 5.34 -42.95
C PHE A 29 7.79 5.90 -41.71
N CYS A 30 8.91 6.64 -41.89
CA CYS A 30 9.62 7.28 -40.80
C CYS A 30 8.75 8.30 -40.05
N LEU A 31 8.00 9.12 -40.77
CA LEU A 31 7.07 10.08 -40.17
C LEU A 31 5.96 9.37 -39.41
N PHE A 32 5.34 8.36 -40.05
CA PHE A 32 4.30 7.56 -39.40
C PHE A 32 4.81 6.90 -38.12
N TYR A 33 5.98 6.25 -38.18
CA TYR A 33 6.59 5.62 -37.01
C TYR A 33 6.83 6.62 -35.87
N HIS A 34 7.41 7.78 -36.22
CA HIS A 34 7.71 8.81 -35.24
C HIS A 34 6.45 9.37 -34.53
N TYR A 35 5.41 9.69 -35.32
CA TYR A 35 4.14 10.20 -34.77
C TYR A 35 3.38 9.11 -34.01
N SER A 36 3.34 7.88 -34.53
CA SER A 36 2.68 6.75 -33.89
C SER A 36 3.34 6.41 -32.54
N SER A 37 4.67 6.35 -32.50
CA SER A 37 5.41 6.08 -31.26
C SER A 37 5.10 7.12 -30.16
N ARG A 38 5.13 8.42 -30.51
CA ARG A 38 4.78 9.49 -29.57
C ARG A 38 3.33 9.42 -29.10
N ALA A 39 2.41 9.08 -30.00
CA ALA A 39 1.01 8.96 -29.64
C ALA A 39 0.78 7.79 -28.66
N ILE A 40 1.44 6.66 -28.88
CA ILE A 40 1.39 5.49 -28.01
C ILE A 40 1.98 5.82 -26.63
N GLU A 41 3.16 6.43 -26.58
CA GLU A 41 3.77 6.88 -25.33
C GLU A 41 2.84 7.82 -24.55
N HIS A 42 2.29 8.83 -25.21
CA HIS A 42 1.37 9.77 -24.57
C HIS A 42 0.12 9.07 -24.01
N GLN A 43 -0.48 8.16 -24.78
CA GLN A 43 -1.62 7.36 -24.29
C GLN A 43 -1.25 6.45 -23.12
N ALA A 44 -0.04 5.87 -23.12
CA ALA A 44 0.45 5.06 -22.02
C ALA A 44 0.58 5.90 -20.73
N TYR A 45 1.19 7.11 -20.82
CA TYR A 45 1.28 8.03 -19.68
C TYR A 45 -0.10 8.42 -19.13
N LEU A 46 -1.04 8.77 -19.99
CA LEU A 46 -2.41 9.13 -19.55
C LEU A 46 -3.09 7.97 -18.84
N LYS A 47 -2.91 6.75 -19.33
CA LYS A 47 -3.51 5.55 -18.71
C LYS A 47 -2.86 5.22 -17.36
N ILE A 48 -1.55 5.40 -17.23
CA ILE A 48 -0.82 5.23 -15.97
C ILE A 48 -1.29 6.26 -14.95
N ASP A 49 -1.36 7.54 -15.34
CA ASP A 49 -1.81 8.64 -14.48
C ASP A 49 -3.24 8.44 -13.98
N GLU A 50 -4.18 8.11 -14.88
CA GLU A 50 -5.56 7.76 -14.52
C GLU A 50 -5.63 6.58 -13.55
N SER A 51 -4.80 5.54 -13.76
CA SER A 51 -4.77 4.38 -12.86
C SER A 51 -4.18 4.74 -11.50
N ALA A 52 -3.12 5.55 -11.46
CA ALA A 52 -2.53 6.03 -10.21
C ALA A 52 -3.52 6.87 -9.40
N GLU A 53 -4.27 7.75 -10.04
CA GLU A 53 -5.32 8.55 -9.38
C GLU A 53 -6.43 7.65 -8.83
N LYS A 54 -6.90 6.66 -9.59
CA LYS A 54 -7.91 5.68 -9.14
C LYS A 54 -7.42 4.89 -7.93
N ILE A 55 -6.17 4.42 -7.96
CA ILE A 55 -5.55 3.71 -6.85
C ILE A 55 -5.47 4.61 -5.62
N ASN A 56 -4.97 5.84 -5.77
CA ASN A 56 -4.87 6.80 -4.67
C ASN A 56 -6.24 7.09 -4.02
N LEU A 57 -7.27 7.31 -4.82
CA LEU A 57 -8.64 7.52 -4.32
C LEU A 57 -9.17 6.27 -3.60
N LYS A 58 -8.93 5.08 -4.12
CA LYS A 58 -9.36 3.80 -3.54
C LYS A 58 -8.67 3.55 -2.20
N VAL A 59 -7.34 3.71 -2.15
CA VAL A 59 -6.55 3.55 -0.91
C VAL A 59 -6.94 4.59 0.13
N THR A 60 -7.04 5.87 -0.25
CA THR A 60 -7.43 6.94 0.67
C THR A 60 -8.81 6.69 1.27
N ARG A 61 -9.79 6.26 0.46
CA ARG A 61 -11.13 5.92 0.95
C ARG A 61 -11.08 4.74 1.92
N LEU A 62 -10.33 3.70 1.57
CA LEU A 62 -10.13 2.52 2.41
C LEU A 62 -9.56 2.91 3.78
N LEU A 63 -8.42 3.61 3.79
CA LEU A 63 -7.77 4.03 5.04
C LEU A 63 -8.72 4.86 5.92
N ARG A 64 -9.46 5.82 5.34
CA ARG A 64 -10.46 6.60 6.06
C ARG A 64 -11.60 5.74 6.64
N THR A 65 -12.03 4.70 5.92
CA THR A 65 -13.05 3.77 6.42
C THR A 65 -12.53 3.01 7.64
N ILE A 66 -11.30 2.49 7.56
CA ILE A 66 -10.66 1.78 8.66
C ILE A 66 -10.46 2.70 9.87
N GLU A 67 -9.96 3.92 9.67
CA GLU A 67 -9.72 4.91 10.72
C GLU A 67 -10.98 5.26 11.51
N LYS A 68 -12.12 5.40 10.81
CA LYS A 68 -13.39 5.77 11.44
C LYS A 68 -13.92 4.74 12.44
N ILE A 69 -13.57 3.48 12.31
CA ILE A 69 -14.07 2.41 13.18
C ILE A 69 -13.56 2.58 14.62
N PRO A 70 -12.23 2.57 14.88
CA PRO A 70 -11.74 2.78 16.24
C PRO A 70 -11.98 4.22 16.74
N GLU A 71 -11.96 5.24 15.88
CA GLU A 71 -12.27 6.62 16.27
C GLU A 71 -13.69 6.74 16.83
N ASN A 72 -14.68 6.16 16.13
CA ASN A 72 -16.10 6.22 16.53
C ASN A 72 -16.38 5.37 17.78
N LEU A 73 -15.62 4.34 18.06
CA LEU A 73 -15.82 3.46 19.20
C LEU A 73 -14.96 3.86 20.43
N SER A 74 -13.90 4.62 20.22
CA SER A 74 -12.93 4.95 21.28
C SER A 74 -13.54 5.67 22.50
N TRP A 75 -14.56 6.49 22.31
CA TRP A 75 -15.23 7.22 23.39
C TRP A 75 -16.28 6.37 24.12
N ILE A 76 -16.85 5.35 23.42
CA ILE A 76 -17.89 4.48 23.98
C ILE A 76 -17.26 3.52 25.00
N ILE A 77 -16.10 2.94 24.68
CA ILE A 77 -15.46 1.90 25.49
C ILE A 77 -15.22 2.37 26.92
N PRO A 78 -14.52 3.49 27.18
CA PRO A 78 -14.28 3.96 28.53
C PRO A 78 -15.57 4.32 29.31
N SER A 79 -16.60 4.74 28.61
CA SER A 79 -17.83 5.24 29.22
C SER A 79 -18.85 4.15 29.54
N TYR A 80 -18.90 3.07 28.76
CA TYR A 80 -19.99 2.08 28.81
C TYR A 80 -19.52 0.64 29.06
N VAL A 81 -18.24 0.34 28.92
CA VAL A 81 -17.74 -1.03 29.18
C VAL A 81 -17.38 -1.17 30.66
N THR A 82 -18.29 -1.79 31.39
CA THR A 82 -18.11 -2.08 32.83
C THR A 82 -17.51 -3.46 33.11
N HIS A 83 -17.63 -4.37 32.13
CA HIS A 83 -17.13 -5.74 32.24
C HIS A 83 -16.00 -6.00 31.24
N ALA A 84 -14.83 -6.37 31.74
CA ALA A 84 -13.64 -6.65 30.91
C ALA A 84 -13.89 -7.68 29.81
N ASP A 85 -14.69 -8.72 30.07
CA ASP A 85 -14.97 -9.77 29.11
C ASP A 85 -15.79 -9.30 27.88
N SER A 86 -16.50 -8.19 27.99
CA SER A 86 -17.20 -7.58 26.86
C SER A 86 -16.25 -7.11 25.74
N ILE A 87 -15.00 -6.83 26.09
CA ILE A 87 -13.98 -6.39 25.14
C ILE A 87 -13.68 -7.47 24.09
N TYR A 88 -13.67 -8.74 24.46
CA TYR A 88 -13.52 -9.86 23.51
C TYR A 88 -14.64 -9.87 22.45
N ALA A 89 -15.87 -9.62 22.88
CA ALA A 89 -16.99 -9.52 21.95
C ALA A 89 -16.87 -8.32 21.03
N ILE A 90 -16.41 -7.16 21.54
CA ILE A 90 -16.21 -5.93 20.75
C ILE A 90 -15.15 -6.16 19.69
N THR A 91 -13.96 -6.65 20.05
CA THR A 91 -12.88 -6.91 19.08
C THR A 91 -13.33 -7.88 18.00
N ARG A 92 -14.07 -8.96 18.39
CA ARG A 92 -14.62 -9.94 17.46
C ARG A 92 -15.63 -9.28 16.49
N GLN A 93 -16.55 -8.48 16.97
CA GLN A 93 -17.55 -7.83 16.13
C GLN A 93 -16.94 -6.81 15.18
N VAL A 94 -15.88 -6.11 15.59
CA VAL A 94 -15.15 -5.20 14.70
C VAL A 94 -14.59 -5.96 13.50
N VAL A 95 -13.93 -7.11 13.71
CA VAL A 95 -13.37 -7.90 12.61
C VAL A 95 -14.47 -8.56 11.77
N LEU A 96 -15.53 -9.11 12.38
CA LEU A 96 -16.62 -9.76 11.67
C LEU A 96 -17.42 -8.82 10.74
N ASN A 97 -17.57 -7.56 11.13
CA ASN A 97 -18.41 -6.62 10.39
C ASN A 97 -17.63 -5.71 9.44
N ASN A 98 -16.31 -5.84 9.36
CA ASN A 98 -15.45 -5.00 8.55
C ASN A 98 -14.37 -5.84 7.86
N TYR A 99 -14.67 -6.27 6.65
CA TYR A 99 -13.81 -7.19 5.87
C TYR A 99 -12.43 -6.58 5.51
N GLU A 100 -12.30 -5.26 5.60
CA GLU A 100 -11.03 -4.55 5.39
C GLU A 100 -10.08 -4.67 6.60
N ILE A 101 -10.62 -5.02 7.78
CA ILE A 101 -9.86 -5.16 9.02
C ILE A 101 -9.43 -6.62 9.17
N PHE A 102 -8.11 -6.83 9.10
CA PHE A 102 -7.51 -8.13 9.35
C PHE A 102 -7.56 -8.51 10.83
N GLY A 103 -7.24 -7.57 11.72
CA GLY A 103 -7.19 -7.77 13.15
C GLY A 103 -7.65 -6.54 13.95
N CYS A 104 -8.04 -6.79 15.19
CA CYS A 104 -8.47 -5.74 16.12
C CYS A 104 -8.04 -6.09 17.54
N ALA A 105 -7.30 -5.20 18.18
CA ALA A 105 -6.94 -5.30 19.58
C ALA A 105 -7.43 -4.08 20.38
N ILE A 106 -7.82 -4.33 21.63
CA ILE A 106 -8.04 -3.28 22.62
C ILE A 106 -7.16 -3.60 23.82
N ALA A 107 -6.06 -2.88 23.94
CA ALA A 107 -5.04 -3.10 24.96
C ALA A 107 -5.10 -2.02 26.02
N PHE A 108 -5.20 -2.42 27.28
CA PHE A 108 -5.37 -1.52 28.40
C PHE A 108 -4.07 -1.29 29.17
N GLU A 109 -4.02 -0.19 29.91
CA GLU A 109 -2.98 0.10 30.89
C GLU A 109 -2.94 -0.96 32.01
N PRO A 110 -1.78 -1.18 32.65
CA PRO A 110 -1.64 -2.14 33.73
C PRO A 110 -2.73 -1.98 34.79
N TYR A 111 -3.38 -3.09 35.13
CA TYR A 111 -4.41 -3.13 36.20
C TYR A 111 -5.61 -2.20 35.97
N TYR A 112 -5.85 -1.70 34.75
CA TYR A 112 -7.07 -0.93 34.47
C TYR A 112 -8.33 -1.73 34.83
N PHE A 113 -8.32 -3.03 34.56
CA PHE A 113 -9.25 -4.00 35.13
C PHE A 113 -8.49 -4.84 36.16
N PRO A 114 -8.67 -4.60 37.48
CA PRO A 114 -7.88 -5.26 38.52
C PRO A 114 -7.90 -6.78 38.49
N ASP A 115 -9.03 -7.38 38.09
CA ASP A 115 -9.23 -8.81 37.95
C ASP A 115 -8.51 -9.44 36.75
N LYS A 116 -8.07 -8.63 35.78
CA LYS A 116 -7.34 -9.09 34.59
C LYS A 116 -5.82 -8.97 34.73
N GLY A 117 -5.33 -8.31 35.76
CA GLY A 117 -3.91 -8.21 36.05
C GLY A 117 -3.15 -7.18 35.22
N TYR A 118 -1.84 -7.43 35.04
CA TYR A 118 -0.93 -6.48 34.39
C TYR A 118 -1.14 -6.37 32.88
N TYR A 119 -1.35 -7.49 32.19
CA TYR A 119 -1.57 -7.54 30.75
C TYR A 119 -3.02 -7.87 30.45
N PHE A 120 -3.75 -6.95 29.85
CA PHE A 120 -5.08 -7.20 29.35
C PHE A 120 -5.26 -6.56 27.96
N ALA A 121 -5.25 -7.39 26.92
CA ALA A 121 -5.36 -6.99 25.53
C ALA A 121 -6.09 -8.05 24.70
N PRO A 122 -7.43 -8.10 24.74
CA PRO A 122 -8.23 -8.91 23.83
C PRO A 122 -7.91 -8.57 22.38
N TYR A 123 -7.69 -9.61 21.59
CA TYR A 123 -7.34 -9.54 20.16
C TYR A 123 -8.20 -10.51 19.35
N SER A 124 -8.75 -10.02 18.27
CA SER A 124 -9.47 -10.82 17.28
C SER A 124 -8.86 -10.62 15.92
N TYR A 125 -8.73 -11.69 15.13
CA TYR A 125 -8.14 -11.62 13.79
C TYR A 125 -8.75 -12.66 12.84
N MET A 126 -8.63 -12.42 11.54
CA MET A 126 -9.04 -13.35 10.50
C MET A 126 -8.05 -14.51 10.40
N SER A 127 -8.56 -15.74 10.43
CA SER A 127 -7.80 -16.97 10.19
C SER A 127 -8.56 -17.81 9.17
N GLY A 128 -8.16 -17.72 7.91
CA GLY A 128 -8.98 -18.22 6.81
C GLY A 128 -10.33 -17.51 6.78
N ASP A 129 -11.42 -18.26 6.75
CA ASP A 129 -12.79 -17.73 6.71
C ASP A 129 -13.42 -17.53 8.10
N SER A 130 -12.63 -17.61 9.17
CA SER A 130 -13.15 -17.51 10.54
C SER A 130 -12.41 -16.47 11.35
N VAL A 131 -13.10 -15.89 12.35
CA VAL A 131 -12.50 -14.96 13.31
C VAL A 131 -12.08 -15.72 14.56
N VAL A 132 -10.79 -15.67 14.85
CA VAL A 132 -10.20 -16.15 16.10
C VAL A 132 -10.14 -15.00 17.09
N THR A 133 -10.53 -15.27 18.34
CA THR A 133 -10.47 -14.27 19.43
C THR A 133 -9.63 -14.84 20.57
N THR A 134 -8.65 -14.09 21.02
CA THR A 134 -7.67 -14.50 22.05
C THR A 134 -7.24 -13.32 22.92
N GLN A 135 -6.44 -13.60 23.92
CA GLN A 135 -5.65 -12.62 24.68
C GLN A 135 -4.26 -12.54 24.05
N ILE A 136 -3.73 -11.34 23.83
CA ILE A 136 -2.33 -11.17 23.42
C ILE A 136 -1.42 -11.78 24.50
N ASP A 137 -0.50 -12.66 24.09
CA ASP A 137 0.44 -13.32 25.00
C ASP A 137 1.29 -12.27 25.75
N PRO A 138 1.38 -12.31 27.07
CA PRO A 138 2.24 -11.41 27.86
C PRO A 138 3.69 -11.37 27.39
N LYS A 139 4.23 -12.47 26.82
CA LYS A 139 5.58 -12.50 26.25
C LYS A 139 5.77 -11.54 25.06
N TYR A 140 4.70 -11.17 24.38
CA TYR A 140 4.75 -10.20 23.30
C TYR A 140 5.06 -8.79 23.81
N ASP A 141 4.76 -8.51 25.08
CA ASP A 141 4.95 -7.20 25.74
C ASP A 141 4.52 -6.02 24.86
N TYR A 142 3.21 -5.90 24.65
CA TYR A 142 2.66 -4.88 23.75
C TYR A 142 2.99 -3.44 24.20
N TYR A 143 3.31 -3.21 25.47
CA TYR A 143 3.72 -1.89 25.96
C TYR A 143 4.97 -1.35 25.28
N GLN A 144 5.88 -2.25 24.84
CA GLN A 144 7.10 -1.90 24.11
C GLN A 144 6.89 -1.76 22.60
N LYS A 145 5.74 -2.20 22.09
CA LYS A 145 5.48 -2.15 20.65
C LYS A 145 5.14 -0.74 20.19
N ASN A 146 5.64 -0.37 19.03
CA ASN A 146 5.49 0.97 18.47
C ASN A 146 4.02 1.40 18.31
N TRP A 147 3.14 0.48 17.89
CA TRP A 147 1.72 0.75 17.73
C TRP A 147 1.05 1.17 19.04
N TYR A 148 1.46 0.58 20.20
CA TYR A 148 0.96 0.96 21.50
C TYR A 148 1.69 2.19 22.05
N ARG A 149 3.02 2.07 22.23
CA ARG A 149 3.87 3.03 22.92
C ARG A 149 3.80 4.43 22.32
N ILE A 150 3.96 4.56 20.99
CA ILE A 150 4.02 5.88 20.36
C ILE A 150 2.65 6.56 20.38
N SER A 151 1.55 5.82 20.20
CA SER A 151 0.20 6.38 20.27
C SER A 151 -0.12 6.85 21.69
N LYS A 152 0.31 6.10 22.72
CA LYS A 152 0.19 6.49 24.13
C LYS A 152 1.01 7.74 24.46
N GLU A 153 2.31 7.72 24.18
CA GLU A 153 3.25 8.82 24.52
C GLU A 153 2.85 10.14 23.87
N ARG A 154 2.42 10.09 22.62
CA ARG A 154 2.00 11.27 21.86
C ARG A 154 0.54 11.65 22.06
N ASN A 155 -0.24 10.76 22.64
CA ASN A 155 -1.70 10.89 22.82
C ASN A 155 -2.42 11.25 21.51
N VAL A 156 -2.06 10.62 20.39
CA VAL A 156 -2.63 10.85 19.06
C VAL A 156 -2.91 9.55 18.33
N SER A 157 -3.97 9.56 17.53
CA SER A 157 -4.26 8.47 16.60
C SER A 157 -3.26 8.46 15.46
N ARG A 158 -2.79 7.28 15.04
CA ARG A 158 -1.79 7.17 13.99
C ARG A 158 -1.69 5.77 13.39
N TRP A 159 -1.19 5.70 12.18
CA TRP A 159 -0.71 4.48 11.55
C TRP A 159 0.71 4.11 12.02
N SER A 160 0.96 2.83 12.23
CA SER A 160 2.30 2.28 12.40
C SER A 160 3.04 2.22 11.05
N ARG A 161 4.37 2.06 11.08
CA ARG A 161 5.08 1.51 9.93
C ARG A 161 4.66 0.06 9.72
N PRO A 162 4.80 -0.49 8.49
CA PRO A 162 4.63 -1.92 8.26
C PRO A 162 5.50 -2.75 9.20
N TYR A 163 4.98 -3.88 9.66
CA TYR A 163 5.71 -4.85 10.47
C TYR A 163 5.07 -6.23 10.33
N HIS A 164 5.83 -7.26 10.67
CA HIS A 164 5.33 -8.63 10.68
C HIS A 164 4.58 -8.90 11.99
N GLU A 165 3.31 -9.25 11.89
CA GLU A 165 2.49 -9.63 13.05
C GLU A 165 2.69 -11.08 13.39
N LEU A 166 3.47 -11.36 14.43
CA LEU A 166 3.87 -12.71 14.84
C LEU A 166 2.74 -13.54 15.44
N SER A 167 1.70 -12.90 15.98
CA SER A 167 0.57 -13.58 16.61
C SER A 167 -0.40 -14.20 15.60
N SER A 168 -0.33 -13.81 14.33
CA SER A 168 -1.26 -14.22 13.26
C SER A 168 -0.56 -14.68 11.97
N ASN A 169 0.32 -15.70 12.09
CA ASN A 169 1.03 -16.33 10.96
C ASN A 169 1.99 -15.43 10.18
N ASP A 170 2.67 -14.50 10.85
CA ASP A 170 3.69 -13.62 10.26
C ASP A 170 3.18 -12.77 9.08
N ILE A 171 1.95 -12.27 9.21
CA ILE A 171 1.32 -11.44 8.19
C ILE A 171 1.90 -10.02 8.25
N LEU A 172 2.30 -9.49 7.10
CA LEU A 172 2.74 -8.11 6.97
C LEU A 172 1.55 -7.17 7.14
N THR A 173 1.59 -6.35 8.18
CA THR A 173 0.50 -5.46 8.58
C THR A 173 0.95 -4.02 8.80
N SER A 174 -0.01 -3.11 8.70
CA SER A 174 0.07 -1.75 9.26
C SER A 174 -1.11 -1.53 10.19
N THR A 175 -0.85 -1.00 11.37
CA THR A 175 -1.84 -0.85 12.44
C THR A 175 -2.23 0.60 12.62
N TYR A 176 -3.53 0.89 12.62
CA TYR A 176 -4.06 2.18 13.06
C TYR A 176 -4.44 2.11 14.54
N SER A 177 -3.84 2.98 15.34
CA SER A 177 -3.96 2.98 16.80
C SER A 177 -4.58 4.27 17.29
N VAL A 178 -5.63 4.15 18.12
CA VAL A 178 -6.40 5.25 18.71
C VAL A 178 -6.31 5.18 20.25
N PRO A 179 -5.83 6.22 20.93
CA PRO A 179 -5.83 6.27 22.39
C PRO A 179 -7.25 6.26 22.98
N LEU A 180 -7.49 5.35 23.91
CA LEU A 180 -8.67 5.35 24.76
C LEU A 180 -8.41 6.31 25.93
N ARG A 181 -9.35 7.21 26.20
CA ARG A 181 -9.18 8.26 27.22
C ARG A 181 -10.28 8.20 28.27
N ASP A 182 -9.89 8.41 29.51
CA ASP A 182 -10.84 8.66 30.58
C ASP A 182 -11.44 10.09 30.48
N PRO A 183 -12.45 10.44 31.30
CA PRO A 183 -13.00 11.80 31.32
C PRO A 183 -12.00 12.90 31.70
N GLN A 184 -10.86 12.55 32.30
CA GLN A 184 -9.77 13.44 32.64
C GLN A 184 -8.71 13.57 31.53
N ASN A 185 -8.97 12.91 30.38
CA ASN A 185 -8.08 12.87 29.20
C ASN A 185 -6.78 12.07 29.41
N ASN A 186 -6.70 11.21 30.43
CA ASN A 186 -5.60 10.28 30.58
C ASN A 186 -5.78 9.09 29.64
N VAL A 187 -4.68 8.62 29.03
CA VAL A 187 -4.72 7.40 28.19
C VAL A 187 -4.83 6.18 29.11
N ILE A 188 -5.92 5.43 28.97
CA ILE A 188 -6.21 4.21 29.72
C ILE A 188 -5.97 2.92 28.91
N GLY A 189 -5.65 3.09 27.64
CA GLY A 189 -5.39 1.99 26.72
C GLY A 189 -5.33 2.47 25.27
N ILE A 190 -5.13 1.52 24.36
CA ILE A 190 -5.07 1.76 22.93
C ILE A 190 -6.06 0.82 22.22
N PHE A 191 -6.90 1.39 21.37
CA PHE A 191 -7.71 0.65 20.42
C PHE A 191 -6.97 0.60 19.08
N SER A 192 -6.66 -0.57 18.60
CA SER A 192 -5.94 -0.77 17.35
C SER A 192 -6.69 -1.65 16.37
N VAL A 193 -6.54 -1.35 15.08
CA VAL A 193 -7.02 -2.15 13.96
C VAL A 193 -5.91 -2.38 12.96
N ASP A 194 -5.82 -3.59 12.43
CA ASP A 194 -4.75 -4.05 11.55
C ASP A 194 -5.26 -4.15 10.11
N LEU A 195 -4.51 -3.55 9.19
CA LEU A 195 -4.66 -3.70 7.75
C LEU A 195 -3.61 -4.69 7.23
N SER A 196 -4.04 -5.78 6.58
CA SER A 196 -3.14 -6.68 5.87
C SER A 196 -2.61 -6.00 4.60
N LEU A 197 -1.29 -5.91 4.47
CA LEU A 197 -0.68 -5.33 3.27
C LEU A 197 -0.74 -6.29 2.07
N ASN A 198 -0.79 -7.61 2.30
CA ASN A 198 -1.02 -8.58 1.23
C ASN A 198 -2.40 -8.35 0.59
N TRP A 199 -3.44 -8.23 1.41
CA TRP A 199 -4.79 -7.91 0.92
C TRP A 199 -4.83 -6.54 0.20
N LEU A 200 -4.11 -5.53 0.71
CA LEU A 200 -4.00 -4.23 0.06
C LEU A 200 -3.31 -4.34 -1.32
N THR A 201 -2.29 -5.19 -1.44
CA THR A 201 -1.63 -5.47 -2.72
C THR A 201 -2.61 -6.04 -3.75
N GLU A 202 -3.37 -7.07 -3.38
CA GLU A 202 -4.38 -7.68 -4.26
C GLU A 202 -5.43 -6.66 -4.71
N LEU A 203 -5.86 -5.79 -3.78
CA LEU A 203 -6.82 -4.72 -4.08
C LEU A 203 -6.28 -3.73 -5.13
N ILE A 204 -5.00 -3.36 -5.04
CA ILE A 204 -4.34 -2.42 -5.95
C ILE A 204 -4.06 -3.08 -7.29
N ASP A 205 -3.60 -4.31 -7.31
CA ASP A 205 -3.33 -5.07 -8.54
C ASP A 205 -4.58 -5.26 -9.41
N SER A 206 -5.76 -5.25 -8.79
CA SER A 206 -7.03 -5.28 -9.54
C SER A 206 -7.28 -4.06 -10.44
N VAL A 207 -6.50 -2.98 -10.30
CA VAL A 207 -6.67 -1.69 -11.01
C VAL A 207 -5.47 -1.34 -11.88
N LYS A 208 -4.45 -2.20 -11.94
CA LYS A 208 -3.23 -1.92 -12.72
C LYS A 208 -3.54 -1.68 -14.20
N PRO A 209 -2.83 -0.75 -14.87
CA PRO A 209 -3.12 -0.36 -16.25
C PRO A 209 -2.69 -1.41 -17.29
N TYR A 210 -1.67 -2.22 -16.97
CA TYR A 210 -1.12 -3.28 -17.83
C TYR A 210 -0.79 -4.51 -16.99
N GLU A 211 -0.79 -5.70 -17.60
CA GLU A 211 -0.51 -6.98 -16.90
C GLU A 211 0.86 -6.99 -16.24
N ASP A 212 1.88 -6.48 -16.92
CA ASP A 212 3.26 -6.43 -16.46
C ASP A 212 3.59 -5.18 -15.61
N SER A 213 2.60 -4.35 -15.31
CA SER A 213 2.79 -3.19 -14.43
C SER A 213 2.57 -3.55 -12.98
N TYR A 214 3.21 -2.80 -12.10
CA TYR A 214 3.00 -2.88 -10.66
C TYR A 214 2.86 -1.48 -10.06
N SER A 215 2.30 -1.42 -8.87
CA SER A 215 2.15 -0.18 -8.11
C SER A 215 2.97 -0.25 -6.84
N ILE A 216 3.58 0.86 -6.49
CA ILE A 216 4.24 1.06 -5.20
C ILE A 216 3.49 2.11 -4.40
N ILE A 217 3.45 1.96 -3.07
CA ILE A 217 2.96 2.99 -2.17
C ILE A 217 4.11 3.44 -1.30
N VAL A 218 4.30 4.75 -1.24
CA VAL A 218 5.29 5.38 -0.38
C VAL A 218 4.62 6.38 0.56
N ASN A 219 5.20 6.59 1.72
CA ASN A 219 4.77 7.64 2.63
C ASN A 219 5.37 9.00 2.24
N ARG A 220 5.02 10.05 3.00
CA ARG A 220 5.52 11.42 2.75
C ARG A 220 7.03 11.57 2.93
N GLU A 221 7.68 10.66 3.63
CA GLU A 221 9.13 10.61 3.83
C GLU A 221 9.84 9.79 2.73
N GLY A 222 9.13 9.36 1.66
CA GLY A 222 9.68 8.56 0.56
C GLY A 222 9.94 7.09 0.90
N ARG A 223 9.45 6.59 2.03
CA ARG A 223 9.64 5.19 2.44
C ARG A 223 8.56 4.30 1.90
N TYR A 224 8.93 3.10 1.50
CA TYR A 224 7.98 2.11 1.00
C TYR A 224 6.99 1.67 2.09
N ILE A 225 5.71 1.72 1.75
CA ILE A 225 4.62 1.10 2.49
C ILE A 225 4.20 -0.21 1.80
N LEU A 226 4.26 -0.21 0.47
CA LEU A 226 3.96 -1.37 -0.37
C LEU A 226 4.92 -1.41 -1.56
N HIS A 227 5.53 -2.59 -1.78
CA HIS A 227 6.38 -2.86 -2.93
C HIS A 227 6.19 -4.33 -3.36
N PRO A 228 6.18 -4.67 -4.67
CA PRO A 228 5.93 -6.04 -5.15
C PRO A 228 7.03 -7.05 -4.83
N GLY A 229 8.24 -6.61 -4.50
CA GLY A 229 9.34 -7.47 -4.04
C GLY A 229 9.25 -7.71 -2.54
N ASN A 230 9.00 -8.94 -2.10
CA ASN A 230 8.88 -9.29 -0.68
C ASN A 230 10.14 -9.00 0.15
N ASP A 231 11.32 -8.89 -0.48
CA ASP A 231 12.59 -8.65 0.20
C ASP A 231 12.76 -7.22 0.70
N PHE A 232 11.94 -6.27 0.24
CA PHE A 232 12.01 -4.86 0.64
C PHE A 232 11.51 -4.61 2.08
N PHE A 233 10.73 -5.52 2.64
CA PHE A 233 10.19 -5.38 3.99
C PHE A 233 11.12 -5.92 5.09
N THR A 234 12.16 -6.66 4.73
CA THR A 234 13.17 -7.12 5.69
C THR A 234 14.11 -6.00 6.12
N ASP A 235 14.17 -4.90 5.36
CA ASP A 235 14.95 -3.70 5.66
C ASP A 235 14.04 -2.48 5.65
N LEU A 236 13.32 -2.27 6.76
CA LEU A 236 12.33 -1.19 6.95
C LEU A 236 12.91 0.24 6.84
N ASP A 237 14.21 0.37 6.63
CA ASP A 237 14.89 1.66 6.44
C ASP A 237 15.17 1.98 4.96
N LYS A 238 14.84 1.07 4.03
CA LYS A 238 14.96 1.36 2.59
C LYS A 238 13.93 2.39 2.15
N ASP A 239 14.42 3.39 1.44
CA ASP A 239 13.60 4.43 0.81
C ASP A 239 13.88 4.48 -0.71
N ILE A 240 13.04 5.21 -1.44
CA ILE A 240 13.20 5.39 -2.90
C ILE A 240 14.58 5.90 -3.27
N LEU A 241 15.17 6.79 -2.46
CA LEU A 241 16.50 7.36 -2.72
C LEU A 241 17.58 6.29 -2.64
N HIS A 242 17.53 5.44 -1.62
CA HIS A 242 18.50 4.36 -1.44
C HIS A 242 18.41 3.32 -2.56
N GLU A 243 17.19 2.97 -3.00
CA GLU A 243 16.99 2.05 -4.13
C GLU A 243 17.47 2.66 -5.46
N ALA A 244 17.16 3.93 -5.70
CA ALA A 244 17.61 4.65 -6.89
C ALA A 244 19.16 4.71 -6.99
N GLU A 245 19.84 4.87 -5.86
CA GLU A 245 21.31 4.82 -5.80
C GLU A 245 21.85 3.44 -6.11
N ILE A 246 21.24 2.37 -5.55
CA ILE A 246 21.69 0.98 -5.76
C ILE A 246 21.43 0.52 -7.19
N LEU A 247 20.25 0.80 -7.74
CA LEU A 247 19.84 0.35 -9.07
C LEU A 247 20.34 1.27 -10.19
N GLN A 248 20.93 2.43 -9.87
CA GLN A 248 21.25 3.51 -10.82
C GLN A 248 20.03 3.85 -11.69
N ASP A 249 18.82 3.71 -11.15
CA ASP A 249 17.58 3.97 -11.86
C ASP A 249 17.31 5.46 -11.94
N THR A 250 17.51 6.00 -13.13
CA THR A 250 17.30 7.43 -13.42
C THR A 250 15.84 7.87 -13.20
N ASN A 251 14.88 6.96 -13.26
CA ASN A 251 13.46 7.27 -13.09
C ASN A 251 13.07 7.29 -11.61
N ALA A 252 13.56 6.36 -10.80
CA ALA A 252 13.38 6.38 -9.35
C ALA A 252 14.07 7.60 -8.72
N SER A 253 15.26 7.97 -9.19
CA SER A 253 15.97 9.20 -8.79
C SER A 253 15.18 10.47 -9.10
N LYS A 254 14.54 10.57 -10.27
CA LYS A 254 13.67 11.70 -10.63
C LYS A 254 12.43 11.81 -9.77
N LEU A 255 11.79 10.67 -9.45
CA LEU A 255 10.64 10.62 -8.53
C LEU A 255 11.02 11.08 -7.12
N ALA A 256 12.15 10.64 -6.62
CA ALA A 256 12.65 11.00 -5.30
C ALA A 256 12.99 12.50 -5.15
N HIS A 257 13.37 13.19 -6.25
CA HIS A 257 13.62 14.63 -6.25
C HIS A 257 12.35 15.49 -6.41
N LEU A 258 11.20 14.87 -6.73
CA LEU A 258 9.90 15.56 -6.88
C LEU A 258 9.05 15.50 -5.60
N MET A 259 9.43 14.73 -4.61
CA MET A 259 8.79 14.57 -3.30
C MET A 259 9.41 15.46 -2.24
#